data_0c7622cfd0ffe2d84cd582c38d9cf2ca
#
_entry.id   0c7622cfd0ffe2d84cd582c38d9cf2ca
#
_cell.length_a   1.000
_cell.length_b   1.000
_cell.length_c   1.000
_cell.angle_alpha   90.00
_cell.angle_beta   90.00
_cell.angle_gamma   90.00
#
_symmetry.space_group_name_H-M   'P 1'
#
loop_
_entity.id
_entity.type
_entity.pdbx_description
1 polymer ?
#
loop_
_entity_poly.entity_id
_entity_poly.type
_entity_poly.pdbx_seq_one_letter_code
_entity_poly.pdbx_strand_id
1 'polypeptide(L)'
;MKIMTRALSIFILFITFALTPTDADEGGVSFWLPGQYGSFAAIAPTSEWSLPMQTYYYSGSAESTRALTRGNLLSFGLDTNFAAQFFVPTYSPDKQILGARPGLSLTLLPGYAETSAKAAAELFPQKQSDSITGFGDLYPTFQLFWNHDMHNWMAYITGNIPVGSYNPNRLSNLGIGHGAVDIGGGYTYMDTKSGWELSATAGFTYNLENSDTQYQSGIDSHLDLGLSRSLTEQFFVGLVGYAYVQLTPDSGQPPALGDFKSRTSAVGPQLGYTFKAGSRSIFLNLRGYGEFSTKHRPEGGDIFITINIPLSRS
;
A
#
# COMPACT_ATOMS: atom_id res chain seq x y z
N MET A 1 16.14 26.01 -25.39
CA MET A 1 17.27 25.10 -25.16
C MET A 1 17.89 25.21 -23.76
N LYS A 2 17.97 26.37 -23.11
CA LYS A 2 18.54 26.50 -21.74
C LYS A 2 17.60 26.05 -20.57
N ILE A 3 16.30 25.86 -20.77
CA ILE A 3 15.35 25.45 -19.74
C ILE A 3 15.27 23.92 -19.65
N MET A 4 15.40 23.20 -20.75
CA MET A 4 15.43 21.73 -20.78
C MET A 4 16.68 21.13 -20.11
N THR A 5 17.82 21.83 -20.19
CA THR A 5 19.07 21.37 -19.55
C THR A 5 19.05 21.49 -18.03
N ARG A 6 18.27 22.42 -17.46
CA ARG A 6 18.14 22.55 -15.99
C ARG A 6 17.17 21.54 -15.37
N ALA A 7 16.14 21.13 -16.10
CA ALA A 7 15.22 20.08 -15.64
C ALA A 7 15.90 18.68 -15.62
N LEU A 8 16.77 18.42 -16.61
CA LEU A 8 17.50 17.16 -16.68
C LEU A 8 18.59 17.06 -15.59
N SER A 9 19.19 18.21 -15.18
CA SER A 9 20.21 18.23 -14.11
C SER A 9 19.61 18.02 -12.73
N ILE A 10 18.35 18.39 -12.50
CA ILE A 10 17.65 18.13 -11.22
C ILE A 10 17.24 16.67 -11.13
N PHE A 11 16.92 16.02 -12.24
CA PHE A 11 16.56 14.60 -12.26
C PHE A 11 17.78 13.69 -12.04
N ILE A 12 18.99 14.11 -12.46
CA ILE A 12 20.22 13.34 -12.26
C ILE A 12 20.80 13.49 -10.84
N LEU A 13 20.46 14.55 -10.12
CA LEU A 13 20.96 14.77 -8.75
C LEU A 13 20.28 13.88 -7.68
N PHE A 14 19.18 13.21 -8.04
CA PHE A 14 18.52 12.24 -7.15
C PHE A 14 19.11 10.81 -7.22
N ILE A 15 20.09 10.56 -8.09
CA ILE A 15 20.62 9.20 -8.35
C ILE A 15 21.96 8.91 -7.61
N THR A 16 22.56 9.88 -6.95
CA THR A 16 23.86 9.67 -6.27
C THR A 16 23.75 9.78 -4.75
N PHE A 17 22.84 9.06 -4.12
CA PHE A 17 22.98 8.75 -2.70
C PHE A 17 23.72 7.43 -2.53
N ALA A 18 24.88 7.51 -1.89
CA ALA A 18 25.81 6.42 -1.65
C ALA A 18 25.14 5.20 -1.02
N LEU A 19 25.36 4.05 -1.64
CA LEU A 19 24.97 2.73 -1.20
C LEU A 19 25.73 2.34 0.08
N THR A 20 25.16 2.62 1.25
CA THR A 20 25.48 1.88 2.47
C THR A 20 24.48 0.73 2.58
N PRO A 21 24.88 -0.50 2.90
CA PRO A 21 23.96 -1.60 3.12
C PRO A 21 23.18 -1.35 4.42
N THR A 22 21.85 -1.26 4.30
CA THR A 22 20.91 -1.04 5.40
C THR A 22 19.63 -1.82 5.16
N ASP A 23 19.00 -2.32 6.18
CA ASP A 23 17.97 -3.36 6.16
C ASP A 23 16.60 -2.89 6.74
N ALA A 24 15.55 -3.63 6.76
CA ALA A 24 14.11 -3.36 6.50
C ALA A 24 13.16 -3.33 7.72
N ASP A 25 11.90 -2.85 7.48
CA ASP A 25 10.73 -2.95 8.37
C ASP A 25 10.60 -4.28 9.09
N GLU A 26 9.99 -4.33 10.28
CA GLU A 26 9.80 -5.54 11.06
C GLU A 26 9.11 -6.63 10.23
N GLY A 27 9.87 -7.66 9.87
CA GLY A 27 9.40 -8.75 9.00
C GLY A 27 9.23 -8.40 7.52
N GLY A 28 9.66 -7.23 7.08
CA GLY A 28 9.48 -6.76 5.71
C GLY A 28 8.02 -6.39 5.38
N VAL A 29 7.21 -6.11 6.40
CA VAL A 29 5.80 -5.73 6.27
C VAL A 29 5.63 -4.28 6.70
N SER A 30 5.25 -3.42 5.77
CA SER A 30 4.97 -2.02 6.03
C SER A 30 3.51 -1.78 6.41
N PHE A 31 3.23 -0.68 7.12
CA PHE A 31 1.87 -0.20 7.33
C PHE A 31 1.18 0.12 6.01
N TRP A 32 1.84 0.90 5.15
CA TRP A 32 1.31 1.20 3.83
C TRP A 32 1.33 -0.04 2.95
N LEU A 33 0.19 -0.36 2.35
CA LEU A 33 0.09 -1.41 1.34
C LEU A 33 0.41 -0.80 -0.04
N PRO A 34 1.61 -1.02 -0.62
CA PRO A 34 1.95 -0.46 -1.92
C PRO A 34 0.97 -0.92 -3.01
N GLY A 35 0.60 -0.01 -3.91
CA GLY A 35 -0.35 -0.29 -4.97
C GLY A 35 -1.82 -0.26 -4.56
N GLN A 36 -2.15 0.11 -3.31
CA GLN A 36 -3.56 0.21 -2.89
C GLN A 36 -4.32 1.29 -3.67
N TYR A 37 -3.66 2.34 -4.13
CA TYR A 37 -4.21 3.30 -5.08
C TYR A 37 -3.78 2.97 -6.51
N GLY A 38 -4.62 3.30 -7.45
CA GLY A 38 -4.37 3.18 -8.90
C GLY A 38 -5.01 4.36 -9.62
N SER A 39 -5.60 4.13 -10.77
CA SER A 39 -6.36 5.17 -11.48
C SER A 39 -7.53 5.70 -10.66
N PHE A 40 -7.84 6.98 -10.85
CA PHE A 40 -8.92 7.74 -10.18
C PHE A 40 -8.71 7.96 -8.67
N ALA A 41 -7.48 7.88 -8.19
CA ALA A 41 -7.13 7.91 -6.77
C ALA A 41 -7.64 9.18 -6.04
N ALA A 42 -7.62 10.34 -6.68
CA ALA A 42 -8.06 11.62 -6.11
C ALA A 42 -9.47 12.03 -6.53
N ILE A 43 -10.27 11.13 -7.11
CA ILE A 43 -11.66 11.41 -7.44
C ILE A 43 -12.53 11.25 -6.19
N ALA A 44 -13.26 12.30 -5.83
CA ALA A 44 -14.17 12.28 -4.70
C ALA A 44 -15.28 11.21 -4.87
N PRO A 45 -15.72 10.57 -3.77
CA PRO A 45 -16.90 9.71 -3.80
C PRO A 45 -18.13 10.45 -4.35
N THR A 46 -18.91 9.80 -5.20
CA THR A 46 -20.12 10.37 -5.82
C THR A 46 -21.36 10.26 -4.94
N SER A 47 -21.32 9.45 -3.89
CA SER A 47 -22.42 9.22 -2.96
C SER A 47 -21.98 9.58 -1.54
N GLU A 48 -22.94 9.94 -0.68
CA GLU A 48 -22.68 10.25 0.73
C GLU A 48 -22.16 9.02 1.48
N TRP A 49 -22.73 7.86 1.20
CA TRP A 49 -22.27 6.58 1.73
C TRP A 49 -21.86 5.65 0.60
N SER A 50 -20.69 5.06 0.72
CA SER A 50 -20.20 4.03 -0.20
C SER A 50 -19.50 2.91 0.56
N LEU A 51 -19.42 1.74 -0.07
CA LEU A 51 -18.68 0.59 0.44
C LEU A 51 -17.70 0.12 -0.65
N PRO A 52 -16.51 0.72 -0.72
CA PRO A 52 -15.40 0.10 -1.42
C PRO A 52 -15.04 -1.22 -0.75
N MET A 53 -14.93 -2.26 -1.56
CA MET A 53 -14.43 -3.58 -1.16
C MET A 53 -13.25 -3.91 -2.04
N GLN A 54 -12.16 -4.39 -1.44
CA GLN A 54 -10.96 -4.72 -2.19
C GLN A 54 -10.44 -6.09 -1.76
N THR A 55 -10.48 -7.05 -2.68
CA THR A 55 -9.81 -8.34 -2.49
C THR A 55 -8.37 -8.19 -2.91
N TYR A 56 -7.46 -8.60 -2.05
CA TYR A 56 -6.03 -8.54 -2.25
C TYR A 56 -5.42 -9.93 -2.11
N TYR A 57 -4.52 -10.27 -3.01
CA TYR A 57 -3.69 -11.45 -2.91
C TYR A 57 -2.25 -11.08 -3.26
N TYR A 58 -1.32 -11.52 -2.42
CA TYR A 58 0.13 -11.37 -2.61
C TYR A 58 0.81 -12.72 -2.47
N SER A 59 1.80 -12.97 -3.30
CA SER A 59 2.72 -14.10 -3.18
C SER A 59 4.14 -13.63 -3.48
N GLY A 60 5.05 -13.86 -2.55
CA GLY A 60 6.44 -13.43 -2.71
C GLY A 60 7.41 -14.25 -1.89
N SER A 61 8.69 -14.12 -2.23
CA SER A 61 9.77 -14.83 -1.58
C SER A 61 10.98 -13.92 -1.32
N ALA A 62 11.75 -14.26 -0.28
CA ALA A 62 13.04 -13.65 -0.01
C ALA A 62 14.13 -14.72 -0.05
N GLU A 63 15.30 -14.39 -0.64
CA GLU A 63 16.41 -15.32 -0.77
C GLU A 63 16.89 -15.85 0.58
N SER A 64 17.35 -17.11 0.61
CA SER A 64 17.82 -17.79 1.81
C SER A 64 19.12 -17.22 2.41
N THR A 65 19.80 -16.34 1.69
CA THR A 65 21.01 -15.64 2.16
C THR A 65 20.69 -14.36 2.94
N ARG A 66 19.43 -13.93 2.93
CA ARG A 66 18.99 -12.72 3.64
C ARG A 66 18.24 -13.10 4.90
N ALA A 67 18.72 -12.59 6.03
CA ALA A 67 18.02 -12.70 7.29
C ALA A 67 16.98 -11.60 7.39
N LEU A 68 15.80 -11.95 7.88
CA LEU A 68 14.72 -11.01 8.19
C LEU A 68 14.24 -11.27 9.62
N THR A 69 14.07 -10.22 10.40
CA THR A 69 13.44 -10.32 11.72
C THR A 69 11.93 -10.26 11.56
N ARG A 70 11.21 -11.20 12.16
CA ARG A 70 9.75 -11.17 12.31
C ARG A 70 9.41 -11.32 13.79
N GLY A 71 9.00 -10.23 14.41
CA GLY A 71 8.87 -10.20 15.85
C GLY A 71 10.20 -10.61 16.51
N ASN A 72 10.13 -11.60 17.38
CA ASN A 72 11.31 -12.18 18.05
C ASN A 72 12.05 -13.25 17.22
N LEU A 73 11.61 -13.53 15.98
CA LEU A 73 12.15 -14.61 15.16
C LEU A 73 13.13 -14.06 14.11
N LEU A 74 14.32 -14.68 14.04
CA LEU A 74 15.26 -14.48 12.95
C LEU A 74 15.01 -15.55 11.89
N SER A 75 14.64 -15.13 10.69
CA SER A 75 14.22 -16.01 9.59
C SER A 75 15.10 -15.81 8.36
N PHE A 76 15.35 -16.91 7.63
CA PHE A 76 16.07 -16.90 6.36
C PHE A 76 15.20 -17.56 5.29
N GLY A 77 15.23 -17.03 4.06
CA GLY A 77 14.50 -17.64 2.94
C GLY A 77 13.01 -17.71 3.23
N LEU A 78 12.34 -16.57 3.21
CA LEU A 78 10.90 -16.47 3.41
C LEU A 78 10.16 -16.75 2.12
N ASP A 79 9.14 -17.61 2.19
CA ASP A 79 8.05 -17.68 1.21
C ASP A 79 6.78 -17.24 1.92
N THR A 80 6.07 -16.26 1.38
CA THR A 80 4.86 -15.71 2.01
C THR A 80 3.71 -15.62 1.02
N ASN A 81 2.52 -15.99 1.48
CA ASN A 81 1.25 -15.79 0.81
C ASN A 81 0.34 -15.00 1.74
N PHE A 82 -0.32 -14.00 1.21
CA PHE A 82 -1.26 -13.17 1.95
C PHE A 82 -2.52 -12.96 1.11
N ALA A 83 -3.67 -13.23 1.69
CA ALA A 83 -4.98 -12.99 1.08
C ALA A 83 -5.85 -12.21 2.06
N ALA A 84 -6.42 -11.10 1.63
CA ALA A 84 -7.25 -10.28 2.47
C ALA A 84 -8.44 -9.68 1.71
N GLN A 85 -9.51 -9.44 2.46
CA GLN A 85 -10.66 -8.69 2.00
C GLN A 85 -10.75 -7.38 2.79
N PHE A 86 -10.53 -6.26 2.13
CA PHE A 86 -10.73 -4.95 2.72
C PHE A 86 -12.19 -4.54 2.53
N PHE A 87 -12.87 -4.19 3.62
CA PHE A 87 -14.16 -3.52 3.63
C PHE A 87 -13.93 -2.09 4.12
N VAL A 88 -14.29 -1.11 3.30
CA VAL A 88 -13.96 0.29 3.55
C VAL A 88 -15.25 1.14 3.58
N PRO A 89 -16.16 0.96 4.57
CA PRO A 89 -17.31 1.85 4.71
C PRO A 89 -16.82 3.29 4.76
N THR A 90 -17.33 4.08 3.82
CA THR A 90 -16.90 5.46 3.59
C THR A 90 -18.11 6.39 3.69
N TYR A 91 -17.98 7.43 4.49
CA TYR A 91 -18.91 8.55 4.62
C TYR A 91 -18.31 9.81 4.01
N SER A 92 -18.95 10.39 3.02
CA SER A 92 -18.50 11.59 2.30
C SER A 92 -19.67 12.56 2.10
N PRO A 93 -19.97 13.40 3.12
CA PRO A 93 -21.07 14.35 3.04
C PRO A 93 -20.83 15.44 1.99
N ASP A 94 -21.91 16.04 1.49
CA ASP A 94 -21.83 17.16 0.54
C ASP A 94 -21.32 18.45 1.16
N LYS A 95 -21.28 18.54 2.50
CA LYS A 95 -20.75 19.71 3.22
C LYS A 95 -19.25 19.83 3.01
N GLN A 96 -18.83 20.97 2.44
CA GLN A 96 -17.43 21.23 2.18
C GLN A 96 -16.67 21.69 3.43
N ILE A 97 -15.41 21.29 3.53
CA ILE A 97 -14.41 21.74 4.51
C ILE A 97 -13.23 22.30 3.71
N LEU A 98 -12.87 23.58 3.92
CA LEU A 98 -11.80 24.26 3.17
C LEU A 98 -11.97 24.18 1.63
N GLY A 99 -13.22 24.24 1.16
CA GLY A 99 -13.53 24.10 -0.26
C GLY A 99 -13.40 22.68 -0.82
N ALA A 100 -13.10 21.70 0.03
CA ALA A 100 -12.98 20.29 -0.32
C ALA A 100 -14.20 19.49 0.13
N ARG A 101 -14.52 18.41 -0.57
CA ARG A 101 -15.44 17.38 -0.11
C ARG A 101 -14.69 16.46 0.87
N PRO A 102 -15.13 16.30 2.14
CA PRO A 102 -14.49 15.40 3.07
C PRO A 102 -14.88 13.94 2.83
N GLY A 103 -14.00 13.03 3.22
CA GLY A 103 -14.24 11.59 3.29
C GLY A 103 -13.75 11.04 4.62
N LEU A 104 -14.55 10.22 5.26
CA LEU A 104 -14.21 9.47 6.47
C LEU A 104 -14.40 7.99 6.18
N SER A 105 -13.42 7.17 6.46
CA SER A 105 -13.53 5.73 6.30
C SER A 105 -12.84 4.96 7.42
N LEU A 106 -13.27 3.72 7.61
CA LEU A 106 -12.64 2.77 8.51
C LEU A 106 -12.45 1.47 7.74
N THR A 107 -11.20 1.05 7.54
CA THR A 107 -10.92 -0.21 6.87
C THR A 107 -10.93 -1.36 7.86
N LEU A 108 -11.68 -2.41 7.52
CA LEU A 108 -11.75 -3.70 8.19
C LEU A 108 -11.10 -4.75 7.29
N LEU A 109 -10.26 -5.61 7.85
CA LEU A 109 -9.41 -6.53 7.09
C LEU A 109 -9.49 -7.96 7.65
N PRO A 110 -10.50 -8.77 7.32
CA PRO A 110 -10.40 -10.22 7.45
C PRO A 110 -9.44 -10.79 6.42
N GLY A 111 -8.62 -11.77 6.82
CA GLY A 111 -7.60 -12.30 5.93
C GLY A 111 -7.00 -13.63 6.37
N TYR A 112 -6.10 -14.09 5.51
CA TYR A 112 -5.27 -15.27 5.70
C TYR A 112 -3.82 -14.92 5.35
N ALA A 113 -2.90 -15.33 6.19
CA ALA A 113 -1.47 -15.23 5.96
C ALA A 113 -0.81 -16.59 6.16
N GLU A 114 0.10 -16.95 5.28
CA GLU A 114 0.95 -18.13 5.39
C GLU A 114 2.39 -17.73 5.10
N THR A 115 3.29 -18.12 5.98
CA THR A 115 4.72 -17.86 5.82
C THR A 115 5.50 -19.10 6.14
N SER A 116 6.44 -19.46 5.28
CA SER A 116 7.44 -20.46 5.58
C SER A 116 8.83 -19.86 5.56
N ALA A 117 9.67 -20.31 6.49
CA ALA A 117 11.05 -19.87 6.65
C ALA A 117 11.99 -21.06 6.77
N LYS A 118 13.22 -20.90 6.29
CA LYS A 118 14.30 -21.82 6.61
C LYS A 118 14.94 -21.29 7.91
N ALA A 119 14.73 -21.97 9.03
CA ALA A 119 15.44 -21.62 10.26
C ALA A 119 16.89 -22.01 10.13
N ALA A 120 17.80 -21.08 10.32
CA ALA A 120 19.22 -21.38 10.49
C ALA A 120 19.52 -21.76 11.96
N ALA A 121 19.16 -22.94 12.39
CA ALA A 121 19.90 -23.55 13.47
C ALA A 121 21.19 -24.11 12.87
N GLU A 122 22.34 -23.81 13.46
CA GLU A 122 23.70 -24.06 12.93
C GLU A 122 23.99 -25.52 12.50
N LEU A 123 23.15 -26.46 12.79
CA LEU A 123 23.36 -27.90 12.51
C LEU A 123 22.29 -28.60 11.67
N PHE A 124 21.06 -28.05 11.57
CA PHE A 124 19.99 -28.68 10.76
C PHE A 124 19.00 -27.62 10.26
N PRO A 125 19.02 -27.26 8.98
CA PRO A 125 18.01 -26.38 8.41
C PRO A 125 16.63 -27.08 8.43
N GLN A 126 15.76 -26.67 9.34
CA GLN A 126 14.37 -27.09 9.33
C GLN A 126 13.52 -26.01 8.69
N LYS A 127 12.68 -26.38 7.73
CA LYS A 127 11.65 -25.49 7.19
C LYS A 127 10.54 -25.39 8.23
N GLN A 128 10.30 -24.18 8.73
CA GLN A 128 9.13 -23.87 9.57
C GLN A 128 8.06 -23.23 8.71
N SER A 129 6.82 -23.62 8.87
CA SER A 129 5.66 -23.01 8.23
C SER A 129 4.64 -22.66 9.30
N ASP A 130 4.04 -21.48 9.16
CA ASP A 130 2.99 -20.98 10.03
C ASP A 130 1.91 -20.32 9.18
N SER A 131 0.65 -20.44 9.61
CA SER A 131 -0.48 -19.81 8.95
C SER A 131 -1.51 -19.30 9.96
N ILE A 132 -2.21 -18.24 9.60
CA ILE A 132 -3.25 -17.63 10.42
C ILE A 132 -4.43 -17.19 9.56
N THR A 133 -5.64 -17.42 10.05
CA THR A 133 -6.87 -16.80 9.55
C THR A 133 -7.44 -15.96 10.68
N GLY A 134 -7.82 -14.71 10.39
CA GLY A 134 -8.32 -13.79 11.40
C GLY A 134 -8.60 -12.41 10.85
N PHE A 135 -8.42 -11.40 11.69
CA PHE A 135 -8.59 -10.01 11.33
C PHE A 135 -7.25 -9.28 11.47
N GLY A 136 -6.98 -8.39 10.52
CA GLY A 136 -5.90 -7.41 10.62
C GLY A 136 -6.30 -6.24 11.51
N ASP A 137 -5.44 -5.24 11.52
CA ASP A 137 -5.65 -4.01 12.27
C ASP A 137 -6.80 -3.17 11.70
N LEU A 138 -7.16 -2.09 12.39
CA LEU A 138 -8.14 -1.12 11.93
C LEU A 138 -7.42 0.11 11.35
N TYR A 139 -7.89 0.59 10.19
CA TYR A 139 -7.29 1.73 9.50
C TYR A 139 -8.32 2.86 9.34
N PRO A 140 -8.43 3.79 10.33
CA PRO A 140 -9.21 5.00 10.17
C PRO A 140 -8.51 5.94 9.18
N THR A 141 -9.29 6.52 8.26
CA THR A 141 -8.79 7.46 7.25
C THR A 141 -9.69 8.67 7.14
N PHE A 142 -9.08 9.85 7.11
CA PHE A 142 -9.72 11.12 6.77
C PHE A 142 -9.12 11.65 5.46
N GLN A 143 -9.98 12.10 4.56
CA GLN A 143 -9.60 12.61 3.24
C GLN A 143 -10.31 13.92 2.93
N LEU A 144 -9.66 14.77 2.14
CA LEU A 144 -10.21 15.99 1.57
C LEU A 144 -10.00 15.95 0.06
N PHE A 145 -11.07 16.17 -0.71
CA PHE A 145 -11.04 16.11 -2.17
C PHE A 145 -11.43 17.47 -2.76
N TRP A 146 -10.58 18.00 -3.65
CA TRP A 146 -10.86 19.18 -4.45
C TRP A 146 -10.98 18.79 -5.92
N ASN A 147 -11.98 19.33 -6.60
CA ASN A 147 -12.18 19.12 -8.03
C ASN A 147 -12.15 20.48 -8.76
N HIS A 148 -11.35 20.55 -9.80
CA HIS A 148 -11.27 21.70 -10.72
C HIS A 148 -11.21 21.17 -12.17
N ASP A 149 -12.36 21.02 -12.78
CA ASP A 149 -12.51 20.49 -14.14
C ASP A 149 -11.84 19.12 -14.31
N MET A 150 -10.73 19.07 -15.06
CA MET A 150 -9.96 17.86 -15.30
C MET A 150 -8.96 17.53 -14.17
N HIS A 151 -8.80 18.45 -13.21
CA HIS A 151 -7.80 18.34 -12.15
C HIS A 151 -8.46 18.04 -10.81
N ASN A 152 -8.07 16.95 -10.20
CA ASN A 152 -8.58 16.50 -8.91
C ASN A 152 -7.41 16.34 -7.94
N TRP A 153 -7.59 16.82 -6.73
CA TRP A 153 -6.58 16.75 -5.68
C TRP A 153 -7.15 16.07 -4.45
N MET A 154 -6.32 15.35 -3.75
CA MET A 154 -6.66 14.71 -2.48
C MET A 154 -5.56 15.01 -1.47
N ALA A 155 -5.94 15.32 -0.24
CA ALA A 155 -5.08 15.21 0.92
C ALA A 155 -5.67 14.17 1.87
N TYR A 156 -4.83 13.42 2.56
CA TYR A 156 -5.32 12.42 3.50
C TYR A 156 -4.40 12.28 4.72
N ILE A 157 -4.99 11.79 5.79
CA ILE A 157 -4.32 11.21 6.94
C ILE A 157 -4.97 9.87 7.25
N THR A 158 -4.17 8.86 7.49
CA THR A 158 -4.62 7.53 7.90
C THR A 158 -3.74 7.00 9.01
N GLY A 159 -4.21 6.01 9.74
CA GLY A 159 -3.44 5.42 10.82
C GLY A 159 -3.72 3.94 11.01
N ASN A 160 -2.89 3.29 11.80
CA ASN A 160 -3.04 1.92 12.25
C ASN A 160 -3.43 1.88 13.72
N ILE A 161 -4.54 1.22 14.03
CA ILE A 161 -4.92 0.83 15.38
C ILE A 161 -4.59 -0.66 15.53
N PRO A 162 -3.57 -1.03 16.31
CA PRO A 162 -3.03 -2.40 16.36
C PRO A 162 -3.92 -3.31 17.23
N VAL A 163 -5.06 -3.73 16.67
CA VAL A 163 -6.05 -4.62 17.33
C VAL A 163 -6.18 -5.95 16.60
N GLY A 164 -5.44 -6.14 15.53
CA GLY A 164 -5.46 -7.33 14.70
C GLY A 164 -4.78 -8.54 15.34
N SER A 165 -4.84 -9.64 14.63
CA SER A 165 -4.21 -10.90 15.04
C SER A 165 -2.68 -10.79 14.92
N TYR A 166 -2.02 -10.51 16.03
CA TYR A 166 -0.56 -10.36 16.13
C TYR A 166 -0.01 -11.17 17.32
N ASN A 167 1.13 -11.81 17.10
CA ASN A 167 1.94 -12.44 18.14
C ASN A 167 3.41 -12.40 17.68
N PRO A 168 4.33 -11.80 18.48
CA PRO A 168 5.73 -11.62 18.10
C PRO A 168 6.50 -12.94 17.94
N ASN A 169 5.95 -14.06 18.42
CA ASN A 169 6.57 -15.38 18.32
C ASN A 169 6.00 -16.23 17.16
N ARG A 170 5.23 -15.64 16.23
CA ARG A 170 4.71 -16.29 15.03
C ARG A 170 5.37 -15.77 13.78
N LEU A 171 5.51 -16.64 12.78
CA LEU A 171 5.94 -16.26 11.43
C LEU A 171 4.83 -15.55 10.65
N SER A 172 3.56 -15.90 10.90
CA SER A 172 2.40 -15.34 10.21
C SER A 172 1.57 -14.50 11.15
N ASN A 173 1.35 -13.25 10.77
CA ASN A 173 0.49 -12.29 11.47
C ASN A 173 -0.39 -11.55 10.46
N LEU A 174 -1.55 -11.05 10.89
CA LEU A 174 -2.45 -10.19 10.12
C LEU A 174 -2.40 -8.75 10.61
N GLY A 175 -2.09 -8.52 11.88
CA GLY A 175 -1.73 -7.23 12.44
C GLY A 175 -0.22 -7.00 12.39
N ILE A 176 0.20 -5.74 12.43
CA ILE A 176 1.62 -5.35 12.42
C ILE A 176 2.21 -5.14 13.84
N GLY A 177 1.37 -5.23 14.88
CA GLY A 177 1.80 -5.16 16.28
C GLY A 177 2.11 -3.75 16.82
N HIS A 178 2.03 -2.71 15.99
CA HIS A 178 2.28 -1.33 16.40
C HIS A 178 1.35 -0.34 15.71
N GLY A 179 1.21 0.84 16.30
CA GLY A 179 0.50 1.93 15.66
C GLY A 179 1.35 2.59 14.56
N ALA A 180 0.67 3.22 13.60
CA ALA A 180 1.33 4.04 12.59
C ALA A 180 0.43 5.22 12.20
N VAL A 181 1.03 6.28 11.68
CA VAL A 181 0.33 7.42 11.10
C VAL A 181 0.96 7.71 9.74
N ASP A 182 0.12 7.82 8.73
CA ASP A 182 0.53 8.18 7.37
C ASP A 182 -0.20 9.44 6.93
N ILE A 183 0.54 10.34 6.30
CA ILE A 183 0.03 11.58 5.75
C ILE A 183 0.52 11.74 4.31
N GLY A 184 -0.39 12.14 3.44
CA GLY A 184 -0.04 12.29 2.05
C GLY A 184 -1.09 13.01 1.23
N GLY A 185 -0.92 12.92 -0.07
CA GLY A 185 -1.82 13.51 -1.03
C GLY A 185 -1.84 12.76 -2.35
N GLY A 186 -2.87 13.06 -3.12
CA GLY A 186 -3.06 12.48 -4.45
C GLY A 186 -3.44 13.55 -5.45
N TYR A 187 -3.18 13.24 -6.69
CA TYR A 187 -3.59 14.01 -7.84
C TYR A 187 -4.14 13.10 -8.93
N THR A 188 -5.25 13.47 -9.54
CA THR A 188 -5.80 12.80 -10.72
C THR A 188 -6.09 13.83 -11.81
N TYR A 189 -5.44 13.70 -12.94
CA TYR A 189 -5.85 14.33 -14.18
C TYR A 189 -6.85 13.41 -14.90
N MET A 190 -8.01 13.91 -15.26
CA MET A 190 -9.03 13.13 -15.96
C MET A 190 -9.67 13.95 -17.08
N ASP A 191 -9.28 13.66 -18.31
CA ASP A 191 -9.91 14.25 -19.51
C ASP A 191 -10.97 13.31 -20.07
N THR A 192 -12.22 13.60 -19.75
CA THR A 192 -13.37 12.81 -20.19
C THR A 192 -13.62 12.87 -21.70
N LYS A 193 -13.03 13.86 -22.42
CA LYS A 193 -13.20 13.99 -23.89
C LYS A 193 -12.22 13.07 -24.64
N SER A 194 -10.96 13.03 -24.23
CA SER A 194 -9.97 12.14 -24.84
C SER A 194 -9.95 10.75 -24.19
N GLY A 195 -10.55 10.62 -23.00
CA GLY A 195 -10.57 9.40 -22.20
C GLY A 195 -9.26 9.11 -21.46
N TRP A 196 -8.28 10.02 -21.47
CA TRP A 196 -7.04 9.83 -20.72
C TRP A 196 -7.19 10.23 -19.26
N GLU A 197 -6.58 9.43 -18.41
CA GLU A 197 -6.47 9.64 -16.97
C GLU A 197 -5.06 9.33 -16.48
N LEU A 198 -4.55 10.15 -15.55
CA LEU A 198 -3.29 9.96 -14.85
C LEU A 198 -3.52 10.24 -13.36
N SER A 199 -3.18 9.29 -12.51
CA SER A 199 -3.21 9.42 -11.05
C SER A 199 -1.85 9.21 -10.43
N ALA A 200 -1.60 9.94 -9.34
CA ALA A 200 -0.47 9.73 -8.45
C ALA A 200 -0.93 9.95 -7.01
N THR A 201 -0.47 9.09 -6.09
CA THR A 201 -0.66 9.24 -4.64
C THR A 201 0.66 9.03 -3.96
N ALA A 202 1.07 9.96 -3.10
CA ALA A 202 2.33 9.88 -2.37
C ALA A 202 2.14 10.29 -0.91
N GLY A 203 2.94 9.71 -0.03
CA GLY A 203 2.89 10.03 1.39
C GLY A 203 4.09 9.50 2.16
N PHE A 204 4.00 9.76 3.48
CA PHE A 204 5.01 9.35 4.44
C PHE A 204 4.34 8.70 5.65
N THR A 205 4.88 7.56 6.04
CA THR A 205 4.45 6.84 7.25
C THR A 205 5.44 7.06 8.38
N TYR A 206 4.93 7.40 9.55
CA TYR A 206 5.64 7.36 10.81
C TYR A 206 5.14 6.15 11.61
N ASN A 207 6.04 5.22 11.89
CA ASN A 207 5.75 4.01 12.66
C ASN A 207 5.99 4.29 14.15
N LEU A 208 5.07 3.84 15.02
CA LEU A 208 5.26 3.83 16.45
C LEU A 208 6.04 2.58 16.87
N GLU A 209 6.63 2.60 18.05
CA GLU A 209 7.33 1.45 18.61
C GLU A 209 6.36 0.28 18.85
N ASN A 210 6.76 -0.92 18.46
CA ASN A 210 6.13 -2.16 18.85
C ASN A 210 6.57 -2.51 20.27
N SER A 211 5.68 -2.37 21.23
CA SER A 211 5.99 -2.60 22.66
C SER A 211 6.34 -4.05 22.98
N ASP A 212 5.86 -5.02 22.18
CA ASP A 212 6.12 -6.44 22.39
C ASP A 212 7.53 -6.83 22.00
N THR A 213 8.14 -6.13 21.02
CA THR A 213 9.47 -6.41 20.50
C THR A 213 10.47 -5.30 20.82
N GLN A 214 9.99 -4.14 21.32
CA GLN A 214 10.79 -2.92 21.53
C GLN A 214 11.48 -2.45 20.23
N TYR A 215 10.85 -2.68 19.10
CA TYR A 215 11.33 -2.36 17.77
C TYR A 215 10.49 -1.23 17.16
N GLN A 216 11.13 -0.32 16.47
CA GLN A 216 10.47 0.74 15.74
C GLN A 216 11.00 0.80 14.32
N SER A 217 10.12 0.54 13.34
CA SER A 217 10.41 0.75 11.92
C SER A 217 10.67 2.22 11.63
N GLY A 218 11.54 2.50 10.69
CA GLY A 218 11.86 3.85 10.28
C GLY A 218 10.70 4.58 9.62
N ILE A 219 10.96 5.80 9.15
CA ILE A 219 10.01 6.57 8.35
C ILE A 219 10.00 6.02 6.93
N ASP A 220 8.81 5.74 6.41
CA ASP A 220 8.61 5.25 5.06
C ASP A 220 8.09 6.34 4.14
N SER A 221 8.37 6.18 2.86
CA SER A 221 7.74 6.93 1.78
C SER A 221 7.17 5.98 0.73
N HIS A 222 6.07 6.39 0.13
CA HIS A 222 5.41 5.61 -0.90
C HIS A 222 4.89 6.50 -2.04
N LEU A 223 4.78 5.90 -3.20
CA LEU A 223 4.22 6.50 -4.41
C LEU A 223 3.45 5.42 -5.16
N ASP A 224 2.16 5.63 -5.36
CA ASP A 224 1.30 4.81 -6.20
C ASP A 224 0.93 5.60 -7.46
N LEU A 225 0.95 4.96 -8.61
CA LEU A 225 0.73 5.56 -9.92
C LEU A 225 -0.34 4.80 -10.71
N GLY A 226 -1.14 5.53 -11.47
CA GLY A 226 -2.10 4.97 -12.43
C GLY A 226 -2.11 5.79 -13.71
N LEU A 227 -2.11 5.12 -14.83
CA LEU A 227 -2.33 5.70 -16.16
C LEU A 227 -3.37 4.86 -16.87
N SER A 228 -4.47 5.46 -17.27
CA SER A 228 -5.53 4.71 -17.95
C SER A 228 -6.13 5.46 -19.13
N ARG A 229 -6.79 4.71 -19.98
CA ARG A 229 -7.58 5.23 -21.09
C ARG A 229 -8.94 4.56 -21.15
N SER A 230 -9.98 5.34 -21.09
CA SER A 230 -11.34 4.91 -21.36
C SER A 230 -11.49 4.56 -22.84
N LEU A 231 -11.84 3.32 -23.13
CA LEU A 231 -12.14 2.84 -24.49
C LEU A 231 -13.62 3.01 -24.83
N THR A 232 -14.47 3.00 -23.78
CA THR A 232 -15.89 3.33 -23.83
C THR A 232 -16.25 4.14 -22.58
N GLU A 233 -17.49 4.59 -22.45
CA GLU A 233 -17.99 5.24 -21.22
C GLU A 233 -17.94 4.33 -19.98
N GLN A 234 -17.85 3.03 -20.19
CA GLN A 234 -17.92 2.02 -19.12
C GLN A 234 -16.60 1.29 -18.89
N PHE A 235 -15.76 1.18 -19.90
CA PHE A 235 -14.57 0.31 -19.86
C PHE A 235 -13.30 1.10 -20.11
N PHE A 236 -12.31 0.89 -19.24
CA PHE A 236 -10.97 1.41 -19.40
C PHE A 236 -9.90 0.34 -19.22
N VAL A 237 -8.75 0.59 -19.79
CA VAL A 237 -7.53 -0.19 -19.62
C VAL A 237 -6.36 0.74 -19.28
N GLY A 238 -5.34 0.21 -18.65
CA GLY A 238 -4.19 1.04 -18.29
C GLY A 238 -3.06 0.28 -17.64
N LEU A 239 -2.12 1.05 -17.11
CA LEU A 239 -0.98 0.60 -16.35
C LEU A 239 -1.05 1.18 -14.96
N VAL A 240 -0.51 0.46 -14.00
CA VAL A 240 -0.30 0.88 -12.62
C VAL A 240 1.14 0.61 -12.20
N GLY A 241 1.60 1.31 -11.19
CA GLY A 241 2.91 1.07 -10.61
C GLY A 241 2.99 1.63 -9.21
N TYR A 242 3.96 1.18 -8.45
CA TYR A 242 4.28 1.75 -7.15
C TYR A 242 5.77 1.75 -6.86
N ALA A 243 6.16 2.62 -5.95
CA ALA A 243 7.46 2.62 -5.31
C ALA A 243 7.29 2.82 -3.81
N TYR A 244 7.98 2.01 -3.04
CA TYR A 244 8.04 2.10 -1.59
C TYR A 244 9.50 2.15 -1.16
N VAL A 245 9.85 3.08 -0.28
CA VAL A 245 11.22 3.27 0.23
C VAL A 245 11.17 3.69 1.69
N GLN A 246 11.80 2.93 2.55
CA GLN A 246 12.08 3.34 3.92
C GLN A 246 13.23 4.35 3.92
N LEU A 247 13.01 5.53 4.48
CA LEU A 247 13.92 6.68 4.43
C LEU A 247 14.91 6.68 5.57
N THR A 248 14.45 6.35 6.79
CA THR A 248 15.29 6.32 7.98
C THR A 248 15.51 4.88 8.47
N PRO A 249 16.62 4.60 9.12
CA PRO A 249 16.84 3.28 9.70
C PRO A 249 15.82 2.98 10.81
N ASP A 250 15.68 1.70 11.09
CA ASP A 250 14.95 1.22 12.25
C ASP A 250 15.68 1.54 13.56
N SER A 251 14.98 1.49 14.68
CA SER A 251 15.49 1.75 16.02
C SER A 251 14.91 0.77 17.04
N GLY A 252 15.42 0.80 18.26
CA GLY A 252 14.97 -0.06 19.36
C GLY A 252 15.98 -1.14 19.72
N GLN A 253 15.51 -2.28 20.27
CA GLN A 253 16.37 -3.42 20.64
C GLN A 253 17.15 -3.86 19.41
N PRO A 254 18.47 -4.08 19.55
CA PRO A 254 19.32 -4.22 18.39
C PRO A 254 18.80 -5.37 17.52
N PRO A 255 18.45 -5.11 16.27
CA PRO A 255 18.44 -6.17 15.32
C PRO A 255 19.83 -6.77 15.35
N ALA A 256 19.94 -8.08 15.54
CA ALA A 256 21.24 -8.76 15.52
C ALA A 256 22.03 -8.54 14.20
N LEU A 257 21.48 -7.73 13.28
CA LEU A 257 21.87 -7.65 11.88
C LEU A 257 22.03 -6.22 11.31
N GLY A 258 21.79 -5.15 12.05
CA GLY A 258 22.07 -3.78 11.59
C GLY A 258 20.86 -2.91 11.23
N ASP A 259 21.11 -1.70 10.73
CA ASP A 259 20.10 -0.69 10.36
C ASP A 259 19.44 -1.05 9.02
N PHE A 260 18.25 -1.59 9.06
CA PHE A 260 17.52 -2.08 7.87
C PHE A 260 16.70 -0.98 7.19
N LYS A 261 16.74 -0.86 5.86
CA LYS A 261 15.87 0.01 5.05
C LYS A 261 15.28 -0.79 3.90
N SER A 262 13.97 -0.97 3.92
CA SER A 262 13.27 -1.69 2.87
C SER A 262 12.99 -0.83 1.65
N ARG A 263 12.89 -1.46 0.49
CA ARG A 263 12.38 -0.85 -0.71
C ARG A 263 11.80 -1.89 -1.65
N THR A 264 10.82 -1.49 -2.43
CA THR A 264 10.32 -2.26 -3.57
C THR A 264 9.71 -1.32 -4.60
N SER A 265 9.64 -1.76 -5.84
CA SER A 265 8.92 -1.10 -6.92
C SER A 265 8.16 -2.15 -7.70
N ALA A 266 7.04 -1.76 -8.30
CA ALA A 266 6.28 -2.67 -9.14
C ALA A 266 5.61 -1.93 -10.29
N VAL A 267 5.25 -2.69 -11.30
CA VAL A 267 4.46 -2.24 -12.45
C VAL A 267 3.53 -3.37 -12.88
N GLY A 268 2.40 -3.00 -13.46
CA GLY A 268 1.50 -3.98 -14.01
C GLY A 268 0.31 -3.40 -14.74
N PRO A 269 -0.54 -4.25 -15.32
CA PRO A 269 -1.74 -3.84 -16.03
C PRO A 269 -2.89 -3.55 -15.07
N GLN A 270 -3.83 -2.73 -15.54
CA GLN A 270 -5.13 -2.57 -14.93
C GLN A 270 -6.24 -2.54 -15.98
N LEU A 271 -7.42 -2.91 -15.54
CA LEU A 271 -8.65 -2.72 -16.31
C LEU A 271 -9.80 -2.42 -15.35
N GLY A 272 -10.78 -1.67 -15.83
CA GLY A 272 -11.94 -1.36 -15.02
C GLY A 272 -13.20 -1.26 -15.85
N TYR A 273 -14.31 -1.50 -15.17
CA TYR A 273 -15.63 -1.50 -15.76
C TYR A 273 -16.64 -0.87 -14.80
N THR A 274 -17.43 0.05 -15.33
CA THR A 274 -18.55 0.66 -14.59
C THR A 274 -19.85 0.20 -15.18
N PHE A 275 -20.73 -0.38 -14.37
CA PHE A 275 -22.05 -0.81 -14.82
C PHE A 275 -23.17 -0.26 -13.92
N LYS A 276 -24.36 -0.17 -14.48
CA LYS A 276 -25.55 0.24 -13.74
C LYS A 276 -26.28 -0.97 -13.15
N ALA A 277 -26.52 -0.93 -11.84
CA ALA A 277 -27.39 -1.86 -11.13
C ALA A 277 -28.55 -1.06 -10.51
N GLY A 278 -29.67 -1.02 -11.21
CA GLY A 278 -30.77 -0.11 -10.89
C GLY A 278 -30.34 1.36 -11.07
N SER A 279 -30.49 2.17 -10.01
CA SER A 279 -30.07 3.58 -10.00
C SER A 279 -28.61 3.79 -9.60
N ARG A 280 -27.85 2.73 -9.31
CA ARG A 280 -26.48 2.82 -8.81
C ARG A 280 -25.48 2.50 -9.91
N SER A 281 -24.36 3.25 -9.96
CA SER A 281 -23.21 2.92 -10.79
C SER A 281 -22.19 2.18 -9.95
N ILE A 282 -21.98 0.90 -10.24
CA ILE A 282 -20.99 0.05 -9.56
C ILE A 282 -19.71 0.06 -10.37
N PHE A 283 -18.60 0.36 -9.70
CA PHE A 283 -17.27 0.36 -10.28
C PHE A 283 -16.53 -0.93 -9.93
N LEU A 284 -15.95 -1.55 -10.95
CA LEU A 284 -15.04 -2.70 -10.83
C LEU A 284 -13.68 -2.31 -11.36
N ASN A 285 -12.62 -2.73 -10.67
CA ASN A 285 -11.25 -2.57 -11.15
C ASN A 285 -10.43 -3.81 -10.78
N LEU A 286 -9.68 -4.32 -11.75
CA LEU A 286 -8.68 -5.36 -11.57
C LEU A 286 -7.30 -4.76 -11.85
N ARG A 287 -6.37 -4.95 -10.92
CA ARG A 287 -4.96 -4.54 -11.03
C ARG A 287 -4.07 -5.71 -10.67
N GLY A 288 -2.99 -5.87 -11.38
CA GLY A 288 -1.95 -6.82 -11.05
C GLY A 288 -0.59 -6.15 -11.10
N TYR A 289 0.32 -6.55 -10.23
CA TYR A 289 1.65 -5.98 -10.13
C TYR A 289 2.71 -7.08 -10.10
N GLY A 290 3.84 -6.81 -10.75
CA GLY A 290 5.07 -7.58 -10.60
C GLY A 290 6.14 -6.72 -9.94
N GLU A 291 6.65 -7.15 -8.80
CA GLU A 291 7.69 -6.45 -8.07
C GLU A 291 9.07 -6.62 -8.69
N PHE A 292 9.90 -5.61 -8.52
CA PHE A 292 11.31 -5.59 -8.93
C PHE A 292 12.10 -4.60 -8.07
N SER A 293 13.43 -4.73 -8.09
CA SER A 293 14.33 -3.88 -7.30
C SER A 293 14.07 -3.93 -5.79
N THR A 294 13.57 -5.06 -5.32
CA THR A 294 13.22 -5.28 -3.93
C THR A 294 14.46 -5.52 -3.09
N LYS A 295 14.50 -4.88 -1.92
CA LYS A 295 15.53 -5.11 -0.90
C LYS A 295 14.88 -5.24 0.47
N HIS A 296 15.39 -6.19 1.27
CA HIS A 296 15.04 -6.42 2.67
C HIS A 296 13.55 -6.68 2.94
N ARG A 297 12.87 -7.24 1.95
CA ARG A 297 11.50 -7.74 2.03
C ARG A 297 11.30 -8.84 0.98
N PRO A 298 10.25 -9.66 1.07
CA PRO A 298 9.89 -10.56 -0.02
C PRO A 298 9.66 -9.79 -1.33
N GLU A 299 10.08 -10.38 -2.46
CA GLU A 299 9.79 -9.91 -3.80
C GLU A 299 8.80 -10.86 -4.44
N GLY A 300 7.76 -10.33 -5.07
CA GLY A 300 6.71 -11.17 -5.62
C GLY A 300 5.78 -10.44 -6.57
N GLY A 301 4.52 -10.80 -6.48
CA GLY A 301 3.46 -10.13 -7.23
C GLY A 301 2.17 -10.12 -6.46
N ASP A 302 1.32 -9.18 -6.83
CA ASP A 302 0.03 -9.00 -6.18
C ASP A 302 -1.09 -8.72 -7.18
N ILE A 303 -2.31 -8.96 -6.71
CA ILE A 303 -3.55 -8.71 -7.45
C ILE A 303 -4.54 -8.01 -6.52
N PHE A 304 -5.13 -6.93 -7.03
CA PHE A 304 -6.26 -6.24 -6.41
C PHE A 304 -7.50 -6.38 -7.28
N ILE A 305 -8.61 -6.77 -6.67
CA ILE A 305 -9.94 -6.71 -7.26
C ILE A 305 -10.76 -5.74 -6.41
N THR A 306 -11.11 -4.60 -6.97
CA THR A 306 -11.85 -3.55 -6.28
C THR A 306 -13.28 -3.49 -6.80
N ILE A 307 -14.25 -3.46 -5.88
CA ILE A 307 -15.66 -3.20 -6.16
C ILE A 307 -16.06 -2.00 -5.31
N ASN A 308 -16.57 -0.94 -5.93
CA ASN A 308 -17.11 0.19 -5.18
C ASN A 308 -18.62 0.29 -5.38
N ILE A 309 -19.36 0.19 -4.28
CA ILE A 309 -20.82 0.21 -4.26
C ILE A 309 -21.31 1.50 -3.59
N PRO A 310 -21.93 2.43 -4.31
CA PRO A 310 -22.62 3.56 -3.71
C PRO A 310 -23.84 3.06 -2.93
N LEU A 311 -23.94 3.39 -1.63
CA LEU A 311 -25.01 2.92 -0.74
C LEU A 311 -26.16 3.92 -0.67
N SER A 312 -25.88 5.23 -0.72
CA SER A 312 -26.88 6.29 -0.84
C SER A 312 -27.13 6.65 -2.32
N ARG A 313 -28.28 7.25 -2.59
CA ARG A 313 -28.54 7.82 -3.94
C ARG A 313 -27.61 9.00 -4.15
N SER A 314 -26.97 9.05 -5.29
CA SER A 314 -26.23 10.22 -5.79
C SER A 314 -27.17 11.34 -6.19
#